data_ab7be92b3a6f9b0bdf34687172021f44
#
_entry.id   ab7be92b3a6f9b0bdf34687172021f44
#
_cell.length_a   1.000
_cell.length_b   1.000
_cell.length_c   1.000
_cell.angle_alpha   90.00
_cell.angle_beta   90.00
_cell.angle_gamma   90.00
#
_symmetry.space_group_name_H-M   'P 1'
#
loop_
_entity.id
_entity.type
_entity.pdbx_description
1 polymer ?
#
loop_
_entity_poly.entity_id
_entity_poly.type
_entity_poly.pdbx_seq_one_letter_code
_entity_poly.pdbx_strand_id
1 'polypeptide(L)'
;STWAINHSTVVSVIIGLFLFLGIYSFFTLPRENFPDIQETEIYVSSVYPGNTAEDIERLITDPLEESLKTVQNVKEISSSSIEDFSIITVQFDENITVDLAKQKIQEEIDEVISDPDWPTFNSSKVQPNAFEFIYSEELPIVNVSLMGDFPLDKLKFYAEELKDAIEELPEIIKVDMRGVEDFEVEVSLDIFKMNASKVSFNNIVNSLNRENKTISAGNILGDGQRRNIRIIGEISKPSDLEKFVVKTQNGSVYLGDIAEINFKEKEKTSFARSFGETAVMLDVKKRAGKNLIEAVKKIRKIVDDYKINKFPTNLEVSISNDQSNETTNLVNDLTNNIIFGVILVVTVLMFFLGFRNALFVGFAIPMSMFMSFMILGFLGYTINRMTLFGLIMGLGMLVDNGIVVVENAYRLMQKKGFTKIEAAKKSVGEIAFPIIISTITTIAAFVPLAFWPGIIGKFMVFFPLTLSIVLGSSLIVAIFFNSMLVSKFMKIEDNELTTRSLWKMTLLLGGLGLILIFNVGIFRGIGTLMILICLLFWSYKFFIKNWAKF
;
A
#
# COMPACT_ATOMS: atom_id res chain seq x y z
N SER A 1 3.36 -28.90 26.34
CA SER A 1 3.04 -28.13 27.56
C SER A 1 3.89 -28.58 28.77
N THR A 2 3.98 -29.88 29.05
CA THR A 2 4.86 -30.40 30.15
C THR A 2 6.32 -29.98 30.01
N TRP A 3 6.84 -29.93 28.78
CA TRP A 3 8.16 -29.40 28.50
C TRP A 3 8.29 -27.93 28.90
N ALA A 4 7.31 -27.09 28.54
CA ALA A 4 7.31 -25.66 28.84
C ALA A 4 7.27 -25.38 30.36
N ILE A 5 6.53 -26.18 31.11
CA ILE A 5 6.42 -26.06 32.55
C ILE A 5 7.73 -26.46 33.22
N ASN A 6 8.37 -27.54 32.74
CA ASN A 6 9.62 -28.02 33.28
C ASN A 6 10.83 -27.13 32.95
N HIS A 7 10.79 -26.41 31.80
CA HIS A 7 11.83 -25.51 31.31
C HIS A 7 11.39 -24.05 31.34
N SER A 8 10.78 -23.62 32.43
CA SER A 8 10.15 -22.28 32.54
C SER A 8 11.11 -21.12 32.26
N THR A 9 12.41 -21.25 32.55
CA THR A 9 13.42 -20.23 32.26
C THR A 9 13.65 -20.09 30.75
N VAL A 10 13.77 -21.22 30.03
CA VAL A 10 13.93 -21.21 28.58
C VAL A 10 12.69 -20.59 27.89
N VAL A 11 11.49 -20.98 28.34
CA VAL A 11 10.24 -20.42 27.83
C VAL A 11 10.17 -18.92 28.10
N SER A 12 10.58 -18.44 29.28
CA SER A 12 10.61 -17.01 29.58
C SER A 12 11.56 -16.23 28.66
N VAL A 13 12.70 -16.79 28.30
CA VAL A 13 13.66 -16.19 27.36
C VAL A 13 13.06 -16.13 25.93
N ILE A 14 12.46 -17.23 25.47
CA ILE A 14 11.78 -17.30 24.16
C ILE A 14 10.67 -16.27 24.07
N ILE A 15 9.89 -16.10 25.13
CA ILE A 15 8.83 -15.10 25.23
C ILE A 15 9.40 -13.68 25.14
N GLY A 16 10.48 -13.41 25.89
CA GLY A 16 11.16 -12.12 25.81
C GLY A 16 11.66 -11.81 24.39
N LEU A 17 12.18 -12.83 23.70
CA LEU A 17 12.59 -12.71 22.30
C LEU A 17 11.41 -12.42 21.37
N PHE A 18 10.29 -13.15 21.52
CA PHE A 18 9.09 -12.92 20.70
C PHE A 18 8.47 -11.55 20.93
N LEU A 19 8.45 -11.08 22.18
CA LEU A 19 8.03 -9.71 22.48
C LEU A 19 8.94 -8.69 21.82
N PHE A 20 10.24 -8.84 21.95
CA PHE A 20 11.19 -7.90 21.35
C PHE A 20 11.06 -7.86 19.82
N LEU A 21 11.07 -9.03 19.17
CA LEU A 21 10.91 -9.13 17.71
C LEU A 21 9.53 -8.65 17.26
N GLY A 22 8.47 -8.94 18.00
CA GLY A 22 7.12 -8.49 17.68
C GLY A 22 6.96 -6.98 17.80
N ILE A 23 7.52 -6.36 18.85
CA ILE A 23 7.54 -4.90 19.00
C ILE A 23 8.37 -4.27 17.86
N TYR A 24 9.55 -4.82 17.57
CA TYR A 24 10.38 -4.37 16.47
C TYR A 24 9.60 -4.43 15.13
N SER A 25 8.96 -5.57 14.83
CA SER A 25 8.14 -5.73 13.62
C SER A 25 6.99 -4.73 13.58
N PHE A 26 6.28 -4.48 14.67
CA PHE A 26 5.18 -3.52 14.71
C PHE A 26 5.61 -2.11 14.27
N PHE A 27 6.82 -1.67 14.62
CA PHE A 27 7.34 -0.36 14.24
C PHE A 27 7.98 -0.33 12.85
N THR A 28 8.52 -1.45 12.38
CA THR A 28 9.26 -1.50 11.10
C THR A 28 8.42 -1.95 9.92
N LEU A 29 7.30 -2.66 10.15
CA LEU A 29 6.41 -3.10 9.07
C LEU A 29 5.89 -1.90 8.27
N PRO A 30 5.98 -1.95 6.93
CA PRO A 30 5.39 -0.93 6.06
C PRO A 30 3.88 -0.83 6.29
N ARG A 31 3.38 0.38 6.27
CA ARG A 31 1.95 0.69 6.44
C ARG A 31 1.41 1.21 5.12
N GLU A 32 0.37 0.56 4.63
CA GLU A 32 -0.23 0.83 3.33
C GLU A 32 -1.76 0.90 3.45
N ASN A 33 -2.43 1.49 2.46
CA ASN A 33 -3.88 1.47 2.43
C ASN A 33 -4.38 0.13 1.88
N PHE A 34 -3.82 -0.28 0.73
CA PHE A 34 -4.15 -1.55 0.07
C PHE A 34 -2.94 -2.47 0.05
N PRO A 35 -3.13 -3.80 0.12
CA PRO A 35 -2.05 -4.76 -0.08
C PRO A 35 -1.54 -4.69 -1.52
N ASP A 36 -0.25 -4.98 -1.70
CA ASP A 36 0.31 -5.16 -3.03
C ASP A 36 -0.20 -6.46 -3.63
N ILE A 37 -1.03 -6.33 -4.65
CA ILE A 37 -1.55 -7.47 -5.40
C ILE A 37 -0.88 -7.45 -6.76
N GLN A 38 -0.13 -8.49 -7.02
CA GLN A 38 0.36 -8.78 -8.34
C GLN A 38 -0.70 -9.61 -9.09
N GLU A 39 -1.20 -9.06 -10.17
CA GLU A 39 -2.02 -9.82 -11.09
C GLU A 39 -1.13 -10.53 -12.08
N THR A 40 -1.48 -11.79 -12.39
CA THR A 40 -0.84 -12.55 -13.46
C THR A 40 -1.42 -12.13 -14.82
N GLU A 41 -1.75 -10.85 -14.95
CA GLU A 41 -2.22 -10.22 -16.18
C GLU A 41 -1.15 -9.27 -16.70
N ILE A 42 -0.77 -9.44 -17.96
CA ILE A 42 0.13 -8.54 -18.66
C ILE A 42 -0.66 -7.80 -19.72
N TYR A 43 -0.51 -6.51 -19.74
CA TYR A 43 -1.13 -5.62 -20.70
C TYR A 43 -0.14 -5.28 -21.80
N VAL A 44 -0.55 -5.41 -23.05
CA VAL A 44 0.24 -5.01 -24.21
C VAL A 44 -0.48 -3.85 -24.89
N SER A 45 0.08 -2.67 -24.83
CA SER A 45 -0.47 -1.47 -25.45
C SER A 45 0.32 -1.09 -26.70
N SER A 46 -0.38 -0.68 -27.76
CA SER A 46 0.22 -0.24 -29.01
C SER A 46 -0.45 1.04 -29.49
N VAL A 47 0.36 2.02 -29.85
CA VAL A 47 -0.13 3.30 -30.43
C VAL A 47 0.24 3.34 -31.90
N TYR A 48 -0.75 3.50 -32.75
CA TYR A 48 -0.56 3.61 -34.21
C TYR A 48 -1.44 4.72 -34.79
N PRO A 49 -1.00 5.99 -34.71
CA PRO A 49 -1.81 7.15 -35.03
C PRO A 49 -2.29 7.21 -36.48
N GLY A 50 -3.48 7.76 -36.69
CA GLY A 50 -4.10 7.99 -38.00
C GLY A 50 -4.82 6.76 -38.58
N ASN A 51 -5.10 5.75 -37.73
CA ASN A 51 -5.76 4.51 -38.14
C ASN A 51 -7.11 4.30 -37.45
N THR A 52 -8.07 3.74 -38.18
CA THR A 52 -9.37 3.36 -37.63
C THR A 52 -9.25 2.17 -36.69
N ALA A 53 -10.27 1.94 -35.86
CA ALA A 53 -10.31 0.76 -34.97
C ALA A 53 -10.17 -0.56 -35.73
N GLU A 54 -10.78 -0.67 -36.94
CA GLU A 54 -10.69 -1.85 -37.79
C GLU A 54 -9.26 -2.05 -38.34
N ASP A 55 -8.55 -0.97 -38.68
CA ASP A 55 -7.16 -1.05 -39.13
C ASP A 55 -6.22 -1.43 -37.98
N ILE A 56 -6.45 -0.87 -36.79
CA ILE A 56 -5.73 -1.22 -35.58
C ILE A 56 -5.91 -2.71 -35.25
N GLU A 57 -7.14 -3.22 -35.30
CA GLU A 57 -7.43 -4.63 -35.10
C GLU A 57 -6.64 -5.49 -36.08
N ARG A 58 -6.82 -5.25 -37.36
CA ARG A 58 -6.21 -6.07 -38.43
C ARG A 58 -4.68 -6.01 -38.47
N LEU A 59 -4.09 -4.81 -38.26
CA LEU A 59 -2.65 -4.59 -38.50
C LEU A 59 -1.82 -4.79 -37.22
N ILE A 60 -2.39 -4.59 -36.05
CA ILE A 60 -1.67 -4.61 -34.76
C ILE A 60 -2.20 -5.71 -33.85
N THR A 61 -3.52 -5.71 -33.59
CA THR A 61 -4.11 -6.55 -32.56
C THR A 61 -4.11 -8.02 -32.95
N ASP A 62 -4.63 -8.37 -34.12
CA ASP A 62 -4.72 -9.76 -34.58
C ASP A 62 -3.35 -10.45 -34.68
N PRO A 63 -2.30 -9.86 -35.30
CA PRO A 63 -0.97 -10.49 -35.35
C PRO A 63 -0.36 -10.71 -33.97
N LEU A 64 -0.54 -9.75 -33.03
CA LEU A 64 -0.08 -9.90 -31.67
C LEU A 64 -0.87 -10.99 -30.92
N GLU A 65 -2.20 -11.01 -31.04
CA GLU A 65 -3.02 -12.05 -30.41
C GLU A 65 -2.66 -13.45 -30.89
N GLU A 66 -2.44 -13.64 -32.20
CA GLU A 66 -2.06 -14.95 -32.75
C GLU A 66 -0.75 -15.44 -32.14
N SER A 67 0.27 -14.58 -32.03
CA SER A 67 1.53 -14.92 -31.41
C SER A 67 1.38 -15.18 -29.92
N LEU A 68 0.72 -14.26 -29.19
CA LEU A 68 0.54 -14.34 -27.75
C LEU A 68 -0.29 -15.57 -27.31
N LYS A 69 -1.18 -16.10 -28.17
CA LYS A 69 -1.93 -17.35 -27.91
C LYS A 69 -1.02 -18.59 -27.86
N THR A 70 0.16 -18.52 -28.43
CA THR A 70 1.13 -19.64 -28.43
C THR A 70 1.94 -19.73 -27.14
N VAL A 71 1.93 -18.64 -26.31
CA VAL A 71 2.68 -18.57 -25.07
C VAL A 71 2.14 -19.59 -24.05
N GLN A 72 3.04 -20.37 -23.47
CA GLN A 72 2.68 -21.36 -22.45
C GLN A 72 2.15 -20.71 -21.18
N ASN A 73 1.14 -21.34 -20.58
CA ASN A 73 0.45 -20.90 -19.36
C ASN A 73 -0.44 -19.67 -19.55
N VAL A 74 -0.75 -19.28 -20.77
CA VAL A 74 -1.80 -18.31 -21.07
C VAL A 74 -3.16 -18.98 -20.86
N LYS A 75 -3.99 -18.35 -20.02
CA LYS A 75 -5.34 -18.81 -19.67
C LYS A 75 -6.39 -18.17 -20.57
N GLU A 76 -6.29 -16.87 -20.76
CA GLU A 76 -7.25 -16.08 -21.52
C GLU A 76 -6.55 -14.87 -22.14
N ILE A 77 -6.97 -14.49 -23.34
CA ILE A 77 -6.57 -13.26 -24.01
C ILE A 77 -7.82 -12.49 -24.38
N SER A 78 -7.85 -11.23 -24.03
CA SER A 78 -8.88 -10.29 -24.45
C SER A 78 -8.22 -9.02 -25.00
N SER A 79 -8.82 -8.41 -26.00
CA SER A 79 -8.29 -7.20 -26.61
C SER A 79 -9.39 -6.15 -26.84
N SER A 80 -8.95 -4.93 -26.99
CA SER A 80 -9.79 -3.80 -27.41
C SER A 80 -9.00 -2.94 -28.38
N SER A 81 -9.56 -2.76 -29.58
CA SER A 81 -9.03 -1.90 -30.62
C SER A 81 -9.92 -0.67 -30.75
N ILE A 82 -9.32 0.49 -30.59
CA ILE A 82 -9.98 1.79 -30.80
C ILE A 82 -9.18 2.62 -31.80
N GLU A 83 -9.69 3.77 -32.21
CA GLU A 83 -8.94 4.68 -33.06
C GLU A 83 -7.57 4.99 -32.48
N ASP A 84 -6.51 4.82 -33.26
CA ASP A 84 -5.09 5.04 -32.92
C ASP A 84 -4.48 4.12 -31.86
N PHE A 85 -5.24 3.24 -31.21
CA PHE A 85 -4.76 2.51 -30.03
C PHE A 85 -5.28 1.07 -29.93
N SER A 86 -4.39 0.14 -29.57
CA SER A 86 -4.71 -1.24 -29.21
C SER A 86 -4.28 -1.55 -27.79
N ILE A 87 -5.09 -2.28 -27.06
CA ILE A 87 -4.73 -2.88 -25.78
C ILE A 87 -5.12 -4.35 -25.77
N ILE A 88 -4.16 -5.22 -25.46
CA ILE A 88 -4.35 -6.65 -25.30
C ILE A 88 -4.06 -7.01 -23.86
N THR A 89 -4.98 -7.72 -23.22
CA THR A 89 -4.83 -8.24 -21.87
C THR A 89 -4.58 -9.73 -21.95
N VAL A 90 -3.44 -10.17 -21.46
CA VAL A 90 -3.03 -11.58 -21.43
C VAL A 90 -3.06 -12.07 -19.99
N GLN A 91 -4.03 -12.92 -19.66
CA GLN A 91 -4.14 -13.54 -18.34
C GLN A 91 -3.39 -14.87 -18.34
N PHE A 92 -2.50 -15.02 -17.35
CA PHE A 92 -1.74 -16.26 -17.13
C PHE A 92 -2.31 -17.09 -15.99
N ASP A 93 -1.95 -18.37 -15.97
CA ASP A 93 -2.20 -19.23 -14.82
C ASP A 93 -1.43 -18.74 -13.57
N GLU A 94 -1.95 -19.04 -12.39
CA GLU A 94 -1.36 -18.60 -11.11
C GLU A 94 0.03 -19.21 -10.80
N ASN A 95 0.47 -20.17 -11.60
CA ASN A 95 1.74 -20.90 -11.41
C ASN A 95 2.97 -20.18 -11.99
N ILE A 96 2.78 -19.06 -12.70
CA ILE A 96 3.85 -18.28 -13.30
C ILE A 96 4.07 -16.97 -12.52
N THR A 97 5.33 -16.55 -12.39
CA THR A 97 5.62 -15.23 -11.82
C THR A 97 5.37 -14.14 -12.85
N VAL A 98 4.95 -12.95 -12.39
CA VAL A 98 4.65 -11.81 -13.27
C VAL A 98 5.86 -11.42 -14.13
N ASP A 99 7.06 -11.42 -13.55
CA ASP A 99 8.30 -11.12 -14.28
C ASP A 99 8.55 -12.10 -15.44
N LEU A 100 8.34 -13.40 -15.20
CA LEU A 100 8.52 -14.42 -16.23
C LEU A 100 7.43 -14.33 -17.30
N ALA A 101 6.19 -14.01 -16.91
CA ALA A 101 5.09 -13.78 -17.85
C ALA A 101 5.40 -12.59 -18.76
N LYS A 102 5.85 -11.48 -18.19
CA LYS A 102 6.24 -10.26 -18.92
C LYS A 102 7.40 -10.51 -19.87
N GLN A 103 8.41 -11.27 -19.43
CA GLN A 103 9.53 -11.64 -20.30
C GLN A 103 9.06 -12.46 -21.51
N LYS A 104 8.21 -13.47 -21.32
CA LYS A 104 7.67 -14.28 -22.41
C LYS A 104 6.85 -13.45 -23.40
N ILE A 105 6.02 -12.54 -22.90
CA ILE A 105 5.25 -11.60 -23.74
C ILE A 105 6.19 -10.72 -24.54
N GLN A 106 7.28 -10.21 -23.93
CA GLN A 106 8.24 -9.37 -24.63
C GLN A 106 8.98 -10.13 -25.72
N GLU A 107 9.34 -11.40 -25.49
CA GLU A 107 9.96 -12.27 -26.50
C GLU A 107 9.07 -12.46 -27.74
N GLU A 108 7.77 -12.69 -27.53
CA GLU A 108 6.80 -12.80 -28.63
C GLU A 108 6.56 -11.46 -29.36
N ILE A 109 6.47 -10.36 -28.62
CA ILE A 109 6.36 -9.02 -29.21
C ILE A 109 7.56 -8.75 -30.12
N ASP A 110 8.77 -9.05 -29.66
CA ASP A 110 9.99 -8.83 -30.42
C ASP A 110 10.03 -9.70 -31.70
N GLU A 111 9.47 -10.92 -31.64
CA GLU A 111 9.32 -11.82 -32.81
C GLU A 111 8.35 -11.20 -33.82
N VAL A 112 7.17 -10.79 -33.41
CA VAL A 112 6.15 -10.14 -34.27
C VAL A 112 6.71 -8.86 -34.91
N ILE A 113 7.39 -8.01 -34.13
CA ILE A 113 8.01 -6.79 -34.66
C ILE A 113 9.10 -7.10 -35.71
N SER A 114 9.75 -8.24 -35.63
CA SER A 114 10.81 -8.62 -36.59
C SER A 114 10.27 -8.84 -37.99
N ASP A 115 8.97 -9.14 -38.15
CA ASP A 115 8.31 -9.33 -39.43
C ASP A 115 8.53 -8.10 -40.35
N PRO A 116 8.94 -8.29 -41.60
CA PRO A 116 9.04 -7.21 -42.60
C PRO A 116 7.74 -6.49 -42.87
N ASP A 117 6.59 -7.16 -42.73
CA ASP A 117 5.26 -6.61 -42.98
C ASP A 117 4.67 -5.87 -41.74
N TRP A 118 5.37 -5.90 -40.61
CA TRP A 118 4.93 -5.17 -39.41
C TRP A 118 4.82 -3.67 -39.63
N PRO A 119 3.72 -3.04 -39.19
CA PRO A 119 3.44 -1.64 -39.46
C PRO A 119 4.55 -0.69 -39.01
N THR A 120 4.75 0.35 -39.82
CA THR A 120 5.70 1.42 -39.53
C THR A 120 5.00 2.76 -39.45
N PHE A 121 5.39 3.56 -38.48
CA PHE A 121 4.96 4.94 -38.34
C PHE A 121 6.19 5.85 -38.30
N ASN A 122 6.21 6.89 -39.12
CA ASN A 122 7.35 7.80 -39.24
C ASN A 122 8.71 7.10 -39.45
N SER A 123 8.72 6.08 -40.34
CA SER A 123 9.92 5.26 -40.65
C SER A 123 10.45 4.40 -39.50
N SER A 124 9.73 4.29 -38.41
CA SER A 124 10.03 3.38 -37.29
C SER A 124 8.91 2.35 -37.16
N LYS A 125 9.25 1.10 -36.84
CA LYS A 125 8.25 0.09 -36.56
C LYS A 125 7.43 0.48 -35.33
N VAL A 126 6.11 0.22 -35.36
CA VAL A 126 5.25 0.39 -34.18
C VAL A 126 5.80 -0.46 -33.04
N GLN A 127 5.90 0.12 -31.85
CA GLN A 127 6.47 -0.54 -30.67
C GLN A 127 5.36 -0.83 -29.65
N PRO A 128 4.88 -2.07 -29.57
CA PRO A 128 4.04 -2.48 -28.44
C PRO A 128 4.79 -2.42 -27.13
N ASN A 129 4.12 -2.03 -26.06
CA ASN A 129 4.69 -1.96 -24.73
C ASN A 129 3.98 -2.95 -23.80
N ALA A 130 4.72 -3.90 -23.25
CA ALA A 130 4.22 -4.84 -22.26
C ALA A 130 4.43 -4.30 -20.84
N PHE A 131 3.34 -4.19 -20.08
CA PHE A 131 3.38 -3.72 -18.69
C PHE A 131 2.42 -4.48 -17.81
N GLU A 132 2.72 -4.51 -16.53
CA GLU A 132 1.86 -5.01 -15.47
C GLU A 132 1.13 -3.87 -14.78
N PHE A 133 -0.06 -4.16 -14.25
CA PHE A 133 -0.83 -3.19 -13.48
C PHE A 133 -0.72 -3.52 -11.99
N ILE A 134 -0.09 -2.64 -11.23
CA ILE A 134 0.05 -2.78 -9.78
C ILE A 134 -0.87 -1.76 -9.12
N TYR A 135 -1.99 -2.21 -8.53
CA TYR A 135 -3.00 -1.33 -7.95
C TYR A 135 -2.45 -0.35 -6.92
N SER A 136 -1.51 -0.80 -6.07
CA SER A 136 -0.93 0.05 -5.04
C SER A 136 -0.04 1.17 -5.60
N GLU A 137 0.50 1.00 -6.83
CA GLU A 137 1.34 1.98 -7.52
C GLU A 137 0.54 2.91 -8.43
N GLU A 138 -0.64 2.48 -8.91
CA GLU A 138 -1.48 3.30 -9.80
C GLU A 138 -2.41 4.25 -9.04
N LEU A 139 -2.77 3.93 -7.80
CA LEU A 139 -3.61 4.80 -7.00
C LEU A 139 -2.79 5.90 -6.32
N PRO A 140 -3.17 7.20 -6.49
CA PRO A 140 -2.48 8.28 -5.82
C PRO A 140 -2.68 8.20 -4.31
N ILE A 141 -1.59 8.34 -3.56
CA ILE A 141 -1.61 8.36 -2.09
C ILE A 141 -1.99 9.72 -1.52
N VAL A 142 -1.75 10.77 -2.30
CA VAL A 142 -2.07 12.15 -1.98
C VAL A 142 -2.15 12.96 -3.27
N ASN A 143 -3.06 13.93 -3.30
CA ASN A 143 -3.15 14.90 -4.38
C ASN A 143 -2.69 16.27 -3.85
N VAL A 144 -1.81 16.94 -4.61
CA VAL A 144 -1.34 18.29 -4.31
C VAL A 144 -1.85 19.22 -5.39
N SER A 145 -2.67 20.19 -5.02
CA SER A 145 -3.25 21.17 -5.95
C SER A 145 -2.57 22.53 -5.79
N LEU A 146 -2.10 23.10 -6.90
CA LEU A 146 -1.56 24.44 -6.96
C LEU A 146 -2.59 25.33 -7.65
N MET A 147 -2.97 26.45 -7.02
CA MET A 147 -3.97 27.39 -7.51
C MET A 147 -3.60 28.83 -7.16
N GLY A 148 -4.17 29.79 -7.88
CA GLY A 148 -3.94 31.21 -7.66
C GLY A 148 -4.16 32.00 -8.94
N ASP A 149 -4.14 33.32 -8.83
CA ASP A 149 -4.29 34.22 -9.97
C ASP A 149 -2.98 34.30 -10.80
N PHE A 150 -2.67 33.17 -11.44
CA PHE A 150 -1.51 33.03 -12.33
C PHE A 150 -1.94 32.45 -13.68
N PRO A 151 -1.24 32.85 -14.76
CA PRO A 151 -1.36 32.15 -16.03
C PRO A 151 -1.00 30.66 -15.87
N LEU A 152 -1.65 29.82 -16.67
CA LEU A 152 -1.55 28.36 -16.54
C LEU A 152 -0.10 27.84 -16.74
N ASP A 153 0.67 28.48 -17.61
CA ASP A 153 2.08 28.21 -17.85
C ASP A 153 2.95 28.41 -16.59
N LYS A 154 2.66 29.46 -15.82
CA LYS A 154 3.35 29.69 -14.55
C LYS A 154 2.94 28.69 -13.47
N LEU A 155 1.66 28.36 -13.39
CA LEU A 155 1.21 27.30 -12.47
C LEU A 155 1.86 25.95 -12.82
N LYS A 156 1.97 25.65 -14.11
CA LYS A 156 2.70 24.48 -14.62
C LYS A 156 4.15 24.49 -14.17
N PHE A 157 4.86 25.60 -14.36
CA PHE A 157 6.26 25.71 -13.95
C PHE A 157 6.46 25.43 -12.45
N TYR A 158 5.65 26.04 -11.58
CA TYR A 158 5.70 25.75 -10.14
C TYR A 158 5.34 24.29 -9.80
N ALA A 159 4.40 23.72 -10.54
CA ALA A 159 4.02 22.33 -10.36
C ALA A 159 5.13 21.36 -10.79
N GLU A 160 5.84 21.65 -11.88
CA GLU A 160 7.01 20.88 -12.33
C GLU A 160 8.14 20.91 -11.30
N GLU A 161 8.49 22.08 -10.76
CA GLU A 161 9.51 22.17 -9.70
C GLU A 161 9.15 21.35 -8.46
N LEU A 162 7.87 21.39 -8.07
CA LEU A 162 7.40 20.63 -6.91
C LEU A 162 7.33 19.12 -7.22
N LYS A 163 6.90 18.75 -8.43
CA LYS A 163 6.88 17.38 -8.92
C LYS A 163 8.28 16.77 -8.85
N ASP A 164 9.28 17.44 -9.43
CA ASP A 164 10.65 16.94 -9.47
C ASP A 164 11.19 16.69 -8.05
N ALA A 165 10.92 17.61 -7.13
CA ALA A 165 11.35 17.46 -5.74
C ALA A 165 10.63 16.31 -5.00
N ILE A 166 9.38 16.01 -5.35
CA ILE A 166 8.64 14.90 -4.77
C ILE A 166 9.12 13.57 -5.39
N GLU A 167 9.42 13.52 -6.68
CA GLU A 167 9.92 12.33 -7.37
C GLU A 167 11.33 11.91 -6.92
N GLU A 168 12.13 12.81 -6.34
CA GLU A 168 13.42 12.46 -5.72
C GLU A 168 13.27 11.55 -4.47
N LEU A 169 12.07 11.46 -3.88
CA LEU A 169 11.84 10.60 -2.72
C LEU A 169 11.88 9.11 -3.13
N PRO A 170 12.65 8.27 -2.45
CA PRO A 170 12.75 6.84 -2.78
C PRO A 170 11.45 6.06 -2.56
N GLU A 171 10.49 6.64 -1.84
CA GLU A 171 9.17 6.06 -1.62
C GLU A 171 8.21 6.31 -2.79
N ILE A 172 8.50 7.28 -3.64
CA ILE A 172 7.64 7.68 -4.76
C ILE A 172 8.09 6.97 -6.05
N ILE A 173 7.12 6.53 -6.83
CA ILE A 173 7.37 5.94 -8.14
C ILE A 173 7.21 6.97 -9.24
N LYS A 174 6.17 7.81 -9.14
CA LYS A 174 5.79 8.77 -10.16
C LYS A 174 4.86 9.84 -9.60
N VAL A 175 4.89 11.02 -10.19
CA VAL A 175 3.92 12.09 -9.97
C VAL A 175 3.29 12.48 -11.29
N ASP A 176 2.00 12.20 -11.45
CA ASP A 176 1.25 12.58 -12.63
C ASP A 176 0.66 13.99 -12.46
N MET A 177 0.79 14.81 -13.50
CA MET A 177 0.26 16.18 -13.52
C MET A 177 -1.04 16.20 -14.30
N ARG A 178 -2.07 16.87 -13.76
CA ARG A 178 -3.38 17.05 -14.42
C ARG A 178 -3.78 18.50 -14.47
N GLY A 179 -4.61 18.82 -15.48
CA GLY A 179 -5.15 20.16 -15.68
C GLY A 179 -4.27 21.08 -16.50
N VAL A 180 -3.12 20.59 -16.94
CA VAL A 180 -2.21 21.26 -17.88
C VAL A 180 -1.68 20.27 -18.90
N GLU A 181 -1.41 20.76 -20.08
CA GLU A 181 -0.82 19.98 -21.16
C GLU A 181 0.58 20.51 -21.48
N ASP A 182 1.34 19.70 -22.20
CA ASP A 182 2.64 20.10 -22.72
C ASP A 182 2.47 21.04 -23.91
N PHE A 183 3.44 21.92 -24.11
CA PHE A 183 3.51 22.70 -25.34
C PHE A 183 4.01 21.83 -26.48
N GLU A 184 3.46 22.10 -27.67
CA GLU A 184 3.89 21.48 -28.91
C GLU A 184 4.20 22.54 -29.96
N VAL A 185 5.02 22.18 -30.91
CA VAL A 185 5.23 22.98 -32.13
C VAL A 185 4.42 22.34 -33.24
N GLU A 186 3.33 23.01 -33.63
CA GLU A 186 2.52 22.62 -34.77
C GLU A 186 3.16 23.15 -36.04
N VAL A 187 3.43 22.27 -36.99
CA VAL A 187 3.94 22.59 -38.31
C VAL A 187 2.84 22.35 -39.35
N SER A 188 2.06 23.38 -39.68
CA SER A 188 0.96 23.30 -40.64
C SER A 188 1.48 23.48 -42.07
N LEU A 189 1.48 22.39 -42.85
CA LEU A 189 2.07 22.37 -44.18
C LEU A 189 1.08 22.89 -45.24
N ASP A 190 1.56 23.78 -46.13
CA ASP A 190 0.81 24.24 -47.29
C ASP A 190 1.09 23.32 -48.49
N ILE A 191 0.10 22.53 -48.89
CA ILE A 191 0.19 21.56 -49.98
C ILE A 191 0.53 22.24 -51.32
N PHE A 192 0.03 23.46 -51.57
CA PHE A 192 0.31 24.17 -52.82
C PHE A 192 1.77 24.63 -52.89
N LYS A 193 2.29 25.16 -51.78
CA LYS A 193 3.70 25.55 -51.66
C LYS A 193 4.63 24.36 -51.71
N MET A 194 4.26 23.24 -51.07
CA MET A 194 5.01 21.97 -51.15
C MET A 194 5.12 21.47 -52.58
N ASN A 195 4.01 21.46 -53.31
CA ASN A 195 3.98 21.02 -54.70
C ASN A 195 4.82 21.94 -55.62
N ALA A 196 4.71 23.25 -55.42
CA ALA A 196 5.50 24.24 -56.17
C ALA A 196 7.01 24.06 -55.94
N SER A 197 7.39 23.75 -54.72
CA SER A 197 8.79 23.50 -54.30
C SER A 197 9.25 22.04 -54.50
N LYS A 198 8.36 21.16 -54.98
CA LYS A 198 8.60 19.71 -55.15
C LYS A 198 9.11 19.05 -53.87
N VAL A 199 8.56 19.42 -52.74
CA VAL A 199 8.83 18.85 -51.43
C VAL A 199 7.75 17.86 -51.08
N SER A 200 8.12 16.64 -50.70
CA SER A 200 7.20 15.64 -50.14
C SER A 200 7.17 15.70 -48.63
N PHE A 201 6.10 15.17 -48.01
CA PHE A 201 6.01 15.04 -46.56
C PHE A 201 7.20 14.27 -46.01
N ASN A 202 7.61 13.16 -46.63
CA ASN A 202 8.74 12.37 -46.24
C ASN A 202 10.06 13.15 -46.29
N ASN A 203 10.24 14.10 -47.21
CA ASN A 203 11.41 14.95 -47.24
C ASN A 203 11.52 15.80 -45.98
N ILE A 204 10.40 16.33 -45.47
CA ILE A 204 10.33 17.14 -44.26
C ILE A 204 10.66 16.27 -43.04
N VAL A 205 9.94 15.14 -42.87
CA VAL A 205 10.14 14.22 -41.74
C VAL A 205 11.59 13.71 -41.69
N ASN A 206 12.13 13.28 -42.82
CA ASN A 206 13.52 12.77 -42.90
C ASN A 206 14.54 13.89 -42.62
N SER A 207 14.28 15.11 -43.05
CA SER A 207 15.17 16.24 -42.76
C SER A 207 15.13 16.59 -41.27
N LEU A 208 13.96 16.63 -40.64
CA LEU A 208 13.79 16.87 -39.21
C LEU A 208 14.49 15.79 -38.39
N ASN A 209 14.23 14.54 -38.68
CA ASN A 209 14.83 13.40 -37.95
C ASN A 209 16.36 13.32 -38.07
N ARG A 210 16.91 13.77 -39.21
CA ARG A 210 18.33 13.73 -39.45
C ARG A 210 19.07 14.93 -38.86
N GLU A 211 18.52 16.12 -38.98
CA GLU A 211 19.21 17.37 -38.62
C GLU A 211 18.93 17.80 -37.15
N ASN A 212 17.76 17.43 -36.58
CA ASN A 212 17.44 17.73 -35.19
C ASN A 212 18.10 16.74 -34.21
N LYS A 213 19.42 16.67 -34.26
CA LYS A 213 20.24 15.79 -33.40
C LYS A 213 21.55 16.45 -33.02
N THR A 214 21.91 16.33 -31.75
CA THR A 214 23.25 16.70 -31.29
C THR A 214 24.18 15.49 -31.51
N ILE A 215 25.20 15.67 -32.33
CA ILE A 215 26.16 14.62 -32.72
C ILE A 215 27.52 14.91 -32.06
N SER A 216 28.09 13.91 -31.39
CA SER A 216 29.46 13.97 -30.92
C SER A 216 30.42 13.75 -32.10
N ALA A 217 31.26 14.73 -32.41
CA ALA A 217 32.26 14.69 -33.48
C ALA A 217 33.66 14.24 -32.99
N GLY A 218 33.71 13.64 -31.80
CA GLY A 218 34.97 13.19 -31.20
C GLY A 218 35.67 14.25 -30.35
N ASN A 219 37.00 14.11 -30.17
CA ASN A 219 37.81 15.02 -29.37
C ASN A 219 39.03 15.48 -30.15
N ILE A 220 39.39 16.73 -29.91
CA ILE A 220 40.65 17.34 -30.41
C ILE A 220 41.61 17.51 -29.25
N LEU A 221 42.89 17.24 -29.51
CA LEU A 221 43.98 17.58 -28.62
C LEU A 221 44.52 18.97 -29.04
N GLY A 222 44.31 20.00 -28.24
CA GLY A 222 44.82 21.34 -28.45
C GLY A 222 45.39 21.91 -27.15
N ASP A 223 46.54 22.54 -27.21
CA ASP A 223 47.21 23.17 -26.04
C ASP A 223 47.40 22.23 -24.83
N GLY A 224 47.63 20.94 -25.09
CA GLY A 224 47.78 19.93 -24.03
C GLY A 224 46.47 19.47 -23.34
N GLN A 225 45.33 19.95 -23.80
CA GLN A 225 43.99 19.58 -23.27
C GLN A 225 43.16 18.87 -24.32
N ARG A 226 42.41 17.82 -23.89
CA ARG A 226 41.39 17.19 -24.71
C ARG A 226 40.09 18.00 -24.63
N ARG A 227 39.58 18.41 -25.77
CA ARG A 227 38.28 19.08 -25.90
C ARG A 227 37.32 18.23 -26.75
N ASN A 228 36.14 17.98 -26.22
CA ASN A 228 35.08 17.29 -26.96
C ASN A 228 34.44 18.25 -27.96
N ILE A 229 34.28 17.80 -29.21
CA ILE A 229 33.56 18.53 -30.24
C ILE A 229 32.15 17.94 -30.32
N ARG A 230 31.18 18.82 -30.24
CA ARG A 230 29.76 18.46 -30.49
C ARG A 230 29.20 19.40 -31.55
N ILE A 231 28.48 18.81 -32.49
CA ILE A 231 27.68 19.57 -33.45
C ILE A 231 26.28 19.60 -32.85
N ILE A 232 25.84 20.78 -32.42
CA ILE A 232 24.52 20.99 -31.84
C ILE A 232 23.53 21.25 -33.00
N GLY A 233 22.73 20.25 -33.36
CA GLY A 233 21.66 20.38 -34.36
C GLY A 233 20.27 20.41 -33.73
N GLU A 234 20.18 20.18 -32.42
CA GLU A 234 18.93 20.18 -31.67
C GLU A 234 18.29 21.55 -31.66
N ILE A 235 17.01 21.59 -32.06
CA ILE A 235 16.22 22.81 -32.14
C ILE A 235 15.80 23.19 -30.72
N SER A 236 16.25 24.36 -30.25
CA SER A 236 15.95 24.83 -28.90
C SER A 236 14.86 25.91 -28.85
N LYS A 237 14.54 26.52 -29.97
CA LYS A 237 13.49 27.56 -30.07
C LYS A 237 12.58 27.27 -31.24
N PRO A 238 11.27 27.46 -31.11
CA PRO A 238 10.32 27.28 -32.21
C PRO A 238 10.65 28.12 -33.47
N SER A 239 11.18 29.35 -33.27
CA SER A 239 11.61 30.24 -34.37
C SER A 239 12.76 29.68 -35.22
N ASP A 240 13.54 28.73 -34.69
CA ASP A 240 14.62 28.12 -35.45
C ASP A 240 14.10 27.17 -36.53
N LEU A 241 12.87 26.65 -36.37
CA LEU A 241 12.20 25.80 -37.34
C LEU A 241 11.84 26.56 -38.62
N GLU A 242 11.55 27.88 -38.57
CA GLU A 242 11.29 28.66 -39.76
C GLU A 242 12.49 28.65 -40.73
N LYS A 243 13.69 28.65 -40.18
CA LYS A 243 14.96 28.64 -40.94
C LYS A 243 15.50 27.23 -41.19
N PHE A 244 14.73 26.20 -40.79
CA PHE A 244 15.12 24.82 -40.98
C PHE A 244 15.17 24.44 -42.44
N VAL A 245 16.25 23.80 -42.88
CA VAL A 245 16.47 23.51 -44.30
C VAL A 245 15.95 22.12 -44.64
N VAL A 246 14.93 22.04 -45.46
CA VAL A 246 14.42 20.80 -46.05
C VAL A 246 15.15 20.51 -47.35
N LYS A 247 15.89 19.40 -47.39
CA LYS A 247 16.64 18.96 -48.57
C LYS A 247 15.74 18.15 -49.52
N THR A 248 15.75 18.52 -50.77
CA THR A 248 15.04 17.82 -51.86
C THR A 248 16.01 17.38 -52.95
N GLN A 249 15.55 16.59 -53.88
CA GLN A 249 16.35 16.21 -55.06
C GLN A 249 16.72 17.43 -55.95
N ASN A 250 15.98 18.51 -55.88
CA ASN A 250 16.13 19.68 -56.75
C ASN A 250 16.71 20.91 -56.04
N GLY A 251 17.13 20.77 -54.76
CA GLY A 251 17.67 21.90 -53.98
C GLY A 251 17.25 21.89 -52.52
N SER A 252 17.32 23.06 -51.88
CA SER A 252 16.96 23.24 -50.47
C SER A 252 15.92 24.33 -50.32
N VAL A 253 14.93 24.13 -49.45
CA VAL A 253 13.85 25.07 -49.17
C VAL A 253 13.78 25.26 -47.65
N TYR A 254 13.48 26.46 -47.18
CA TYR A 254 13.24 26.69 -45.76
C TYR A 254 11.84 26.18 -45.38
N LEU A 255 11.74 25.58 -44.19
CA LEU A 255 10.47 25.05 -43.69
C LEU A 255 9.42 26.15 -43.55
N GLY A 256 9.81 27.37 -43.10
CA GLY A 256 8.91 28.51 -43.02
C GLY A 256 8.37 29.00 -44.37
N ASP A 257 9.01 28.66 -45.53
CA ASP A 257 8.46 29.00 -46.86
C ASP A 257 7.27 28.12 -47.26
N ILE A 258 7.19 26.88 -46.70
CA ILE A 258 6.20 25.86 -47.06
C ILE A 258 5.26 25.48 -45.93
N ALA A 259 5.49 26.01 -44.72
CA ALA A 259 4.70 25.70 -43.52
C ALA A 259 4.46 26.97 -42.69
N GLU A 260 3.39 26.96 -41.93
CA GLU A 260 3.15 27.84 -40.78
C GLU A 260 3.53 27.14 -39.51
N ILE A 261 4.35 27.77 -38.67
CA ILE A 261 4.89 27.17 -37.45
C ILE A 261 4.30 27.89 -36.24
N ASN A 262 3.48 27.17 -35.48
CA ASN A 262 2.79 27.68 -34.32
C ASN A 262 3.26 26.97 -33.06
N PHE A 263 3.62 27.74 -32.04
CA PHE A 263 3.89 27.21 -30.70
C PHE A 263 2.62 27.34 -29.86
N LYS A 264 2.00 26.21 -29.52
CA LYS A 264 0.72 26.19 -28.79
C LYS A 264 0.73 25.06 -27.73
N GLU A 265 -0.21 25.16 -26.80
CA GLU A 265 -0.50 24.03 -25.90
C GLU A 265 -1.13 22.89 -26.72
N LYS A 266 -0.81 21.63 -26.36
CA LYS A 266 -1.53 20.45 -26.86
C LYS A 266 -3.01 20.56 -26.55
N GLU A 267 -3.82 19.83 -27.30
CA GLU A 267 -5.24 19.73 -27.02
C GLU A 267 -5.49 19.25 -25.59
N LYS A 268 -6.36 19.96 -24.86
CA LYS A 268 -6.62 19.66 -23.45
C LYS A 268 -7.35 18.33 -23.30
N THR A 269 -6.70 17.38 -22.63
CA THR A 269 -7.24 16.07 -22.30
C THR A 269 -7.87 16.03 -20.92
N SER A 270 -7.47 16.97 -20.04
CA SER A 270 -7.94 17.01 -18.65
C SER A 270 -8.14 18.44 -18.14
N PHE A 271 -9.05 18.59 -17.18
CA PHE A 271 -9.31 19.85 -16.50
C PHE A 271 -9.23 19.64 -14.98
N ALA A 272 -8.43 20.45 -14.30
CA ALA A 272 -8.38 20.45 -12.85
C ALA A 272 -8.89 21.78 -12.29
N ARG A 273 -9.75 21.69 -11.28
CA ARG A 273 -10.26 22.84 -10.54
C ARG A 273 -10.24 22.55 -9.05
N SER A 274 -9.88 23.54 -8.28
CA SER A 274 -9.93 23.47 -6.82
C SER A 274 -10.70 24.68 -6.31
N PHE A 275 -11.74 24.46 -5.51
CA PHE A 275 -12.66 25.51 -5.02
C PHE A 275 -13.28 26.40 -6.12
N GLY A 276 -13.43 25.85 -7.33
CA GLY A 276 -13.97 26.59 -8.49
C GLY A 276 -12.94 27.32 -9.34
N GLU A 277 -11.72 27.48 -8.86
CA GLU A 277 -10.60 28.11 -9.59
C GLU A 277 -9.81 27.09 -10.41
N THR A 278 -9.18 27.56 -11.48
CA THR A 278 -8.28 26.72 -12.27
C THR A 278 -7.07 26.33 -11.43
N ALA A 279 -6.75 25.05 -11.43
CA ALA A 279 -5.65 24.49 -10.65
C ALA A 279 -4.82 23.52 -11.49
N VAL A 280 -3.57 23.33 -11.07
CA VAL A 280 -2.74 22.21 -11.50
C VAL A 280 -2.72 21.20 -10.38
N MET A 281 -3.02 19.94 -10.68
CA MET A 281 -3.06 18.87 -9.69
C MET A 281 -1.92 17.89 -9.93
N LEU A 282 -1.19 17.57 -8.86
CA LEU A 282 -0.16 16.54 -8.82
C LEU A 282 -0.72 15.32 -8.12
N ASP A 283 -0.85 14.21 -8.83
CA ASP A 283 -1.26 12.91 -8.31
C ASP A 283 0.01 12.14 -7.93
N VAL A 284 0.30 12.06 -6.64
CA VAL A 284 1.52 11.43 -6.15
C VAL A 284 1.28 9.93 -5.93
N LYS A 285 2.03 9.09 -6.64
CA LYS A 285 1.96 7.64 -6.59
C LYS A 285 3.14 7.05 -5.82
N LYS A 286 2.84 6.10 -4.94
CA LYS A 286 3.84 5.46 -4.06
C LYS A 286 4.36 4.17 -4.68
N ARG A 287 5.64 3.89 -4.48
CA ARG A 287 6.24 2.59 -4.82
C ARG A 287 5.69 1.48 -3.92
N ALA A 288 5.41 0.30 -4.48
CA ALA A 288 4.99 -0.89 -3.76
C ALA A 288 5.92 -1.21 -2.57
N GLY A 289 5.36 -1.72 -1.48
CA GLY A 289 6.11 -2.08 -0.27
C GLY A 289 6.69 -0.93 0.55
N LYS A 290 6.47 0.35 0.18
CA LYS A 290 6.96 1.51 0.96
C LYS A 290 5.91 2.03 1.93
N ASN A 291 6.39 2.61 3.04
CA ASN A 291 5.53 3.13 4.09
C ASN A 291 4.79 4.41 3.65
N LEU A 292 3.48 4.31 3.52
CA LEU A 292 2.59 5.41 3.12
C LEU A 292 2.65 6.62 4.07
N ILE A 293 2.62 6.37 5.38
CA ILE A 293 2.58 7.44 6.38
C ILE A 293 3.88 8.26 6.35
N GLU A 294 5.02 7.57 6.21
CA GLU A 294 6.32 8.24 6.08
C GLU A 294 6.44 9.02 4.77
N ALA A 295 6.00 8.43 3.66
CA ALA A 295 6.01 9.08 2.35
C ALA A 295 5.23 10.40 2.39
N VAL A 296 3.98 10.38 2.85
CA VAL A 296 3.14 11.59 2.93
C VAL A 296 3.71 12.62 3.92
N LYS A 297 4.31 12.17 5.03
CA LYS A 297 4.99 13.10 5.96
C LYS A 297 6.16 13.82 5.29
N LYS A 298 6.96 13.14 4.46
CA LYS A 298 8.05 13.75 3.68
C LYS A 298 7.52 14.70 2.62
N ILE A 299 6.45 14.31 1.89
CA ILE A 299 5.78 15.16 0.91
C ILE A 299 5.29 16.45 1.55
N ARG A 300 4.58 16.36 2.69
CA ARG A 300 4.12 17.55 3.42
C ARG A 300 5.28 18.50 3.77
N LYS A 301 6.40 17.94 4.22
CA LYS A 301 7.58 18.74 4.54
C LYS A 301 8.15 19.47 3.32
N ILE A 302 8.20 18.81 2.16
CA ILE A 302 8.63 19.42 0.89
C ILE A 302 7.66 20.54 0.49
N VAL A 303 6.34 20.26 0.52
CA VAL A 303 5.30 21.24 0.19
C VAL A 303 5.38 22.48 1.10
N ASP A 304 5.56 22.29 2.40
CA ASP A 304 5.70 23.39 3.36
C ASP A 304 6.96 24.20 3.13
N ASP A 305 8.10 23.53 2.82
CA ASP A 305 9.35 24.22 2.48
C ASP A 305 9.21 25.07 1.21
N TYR A 306 8.57 24.53 0.16
CA TYR A 306 8.32 25.26 -1.07
C TYR A 306 7.38 26.44 -0.87
N LYS A 307 6.32 26.29 -0.06
CA LYS A 307 5.42 27.40 0.31
C LYS A 307 6.15 28.57 0.98
N ILE A 308 7.10 28.26 1.85
CA ILE A 308 7.78 29.28 2.65
C ILE A 308 8.94 29.93 1.86
N ASN A 309 9.72 29.12 1.14
CA ASN A 309 11.02 29.55 0.63
C ASN A 309 11.07 29.75 -0.90
N LYS A 310 10.16 29.15 -1.67
CA LYS A 310 10.28 29.16 -3.14
C LYS A 310 9.07 29.74 -3.85
N PHE A 311 7.88 29.54 -3.32
CA PHE A 311 6.64 29.97 -3.98
C PHE A 311 6.26 31.42 -3.62
N PRO A 312 5.63 32.15 -4.55
CA PRO A 312 5.08 33.46 -4.24
C PRO A 312 3.90 33.32 -3.25
N THR A 313 3.71 34.35 -2.43
CA THR A 313 2.72 34.34 -1.33
C THR A 313 1.26 34.22 -1.77
N ASN A 314 0.96 34.56 -3.02
CA ASN A 314 -0.35 34.44 -3.64
C ASN A 314 -0.59 33.09 -4.35
N LEU A 315 0.37 32.17 -4.32
CA LEU A 315 0.20 30.81 -4.79
C LEU A 315 -0.33 29.94 -3.64
N GLU A 316 -1.54 29.46 -3.79
CA GLU A 316 -2.12 28.53 -2.82
C GLU A 316 -1.79 27.08 -3.21
N VAL A 317 -1.25 26.34 -2.25
CA VAL A 317 -1.01 24.91 -2.40
C VAL A 317 -1.83 24.17 -1.36
N SER A 318 -2.70 23.29 -1.80
CA SER A 318 -3.53 22.46 -0.92
C SER A 318 -3.24 20.98 -1.11
N ILE A 319 -3.37 20.22 -0.03
CA ILE A 319 -3.20 18.77 -0.01
C ILE A 319 -4.58 18.15 0.21
N SER A 320 -4.99 17.28 -0.69
CA SER A 320 -6.26 16.55 -0.63
C SER A 320 -6.05 15.05 -0.85
N ASN A 321 -7.10 14.25 -0.65
CA ASN A 321 -7.06 12.79 -0.80
C ASN A 321 -5.90 12.12 -0.03
N ASP A 322 -5.62 12.62 1.16
CA ASP A 322 -4.52 12.10 1.99
C ASP A 322 -4.88 10.77 2.64
N GLN A 323 -4.44 9.69 2.03
CA GLN A 323 -4.68 8.33 2.51
C GLN A 323 -3.90 8.00 3.80
N SER A 324 -2.87 8.80 4.14
CA SER A 324 -2.10 8.57 5.37
C SER A 324 -2.92 8.81 6.64
N ASN A 325 -3.88 9.73 6.59
CA ASN A 325 -4.76 10.01 7.71
C ASN A 325 -5.66 8.80 8.02
N GLU A 326 -6.24 8.20 6.98
CA GLU A 326 -7.08 7.00 7.14
C GLU A 326 -6.27 5.82 7.68
N THR A 327 -5.12 5.55 7.08
CA THR A 327 -4.22 4.47 7.52
C THR A 327 -3.75 4.69 8.97
N THR A 328 -3.43 5.93 9.35
CA THR A 328 -3.05 6.28 10.72
C THR A 328 -4.20 6.04 11.69
N ASN A 329 -5.42 6.42 11.33
CA ASN A 329 -6.59 6.19 12.16
C ASN A 329 -6.84 4.69 12.38
N LEU A 330 -6.76 3.87 11.33
CA LEU A 330 -6.90 2.41 11.44
C LEU A 330 -5.85 1.77 12.36
N VAL A 331 -4.59 2.20 12.29
CA VAL A 331 -3.52 1.72 13.18
C VAL A 331 -3.76 2.17 14.62
N ASN A 332 -4.22 3.40 14.83
CA ASN A 332 -4.58 3.91 16.15
C ASN A 332 -5.78 3.15 16.73
N ASP A 333 -6.79 2.86 15.90
CA ASP A 333 -7.95 2.07 16.30
C ASP A 333 -7.55 0.67 16.71
N LEU A 334 -6.66 0.01 15.97
CA LEU A 334 -6.11 -1.29 16.37
C LEU A 334 -5.43 -1.20 17.75
N THR A 335 -4.57 -0.21 17.93
CA THR A 335 -3.84 0.00 19.20
C THR A 335 -4.81 0.24 20.35
N ASN A 336 -5.82 1.09 20.14
CA ASN A 336 -6.87 1.37 21.10
C ASN A 336 -7.66 0.10 21.44
N ASN A 337 -8.06 -0.66 20.44
CA ASN A 337 -8.81 -1.90 20.64
C ASN A 337 -8.01 -2.94 21.42
N ILE A 338 -6.69 -3.04 21.21
CA ILE A 338 -5.81 -3.90 22.03
C ILE A 338 -5.84 -3.44 23.48
N ILE A 339 -5.64 -2.15 23.76
CA ILE A 339 -5.62 -1.59 25.11
C ILE A 339 -6.98 -1.78 25.79
N PHE A 340 -8.07 -1.43 25.12
CA PHE A 340 -9.42 -1.59 25.66
C PHE A 340 -9.77 -3.06 25.89
N GLY A 341 -9.42 -3.95 24.95
CA GLY A 341 -9.63 -5.38 25.07
C GLY A 341 -8.92 -5.96 26.29
N VAL A 342 -7.65 -5.62 26.48
CA VAL A 342 -6.88 -6.03 27.68
C VAL A 342 -7.55 -5.56 28.97
N ILE A 343 -7.90 -4.26 29.05
CA ILE A 343 -8.51 -3.68 30.24
C ILE A 343 -9.85 -4.36 30.54
N LEU A 344 -10.69 -4.54 29.52
CA LEU A 344 -12.01 -5.15 29.68
C LEU A 344 -11.91 -6.60 30.14
N VAL A 345 -11.05 -7.38 29.49
CA VAL A 345 -10.83 -8.81 29.83
C VAL A 345 -10.26 -8.95 31.24
N VAL A 346 -9.22 -8.18 31.57
CA VAL A 346 -8.64 -8.22 32.94
C VAL A 346 -9.69 -7.87 33.96
N THR A 347 -10.54 -6.87 33.67
CA THR A 347 -11.62 -6.45 34.55
C THR A 347 -12.64 -7.56 34.79
N VAL A 348 -13.14 -8.18 33.72
CA VAL A 348 -14.12 -9.28 33.83
C VAL A 348 -13.52 -10.46 34.57
N LEU A 349 -12.33 -10.87 34.20
CA LEU A 349 -11.66 -12.02 34.82
C LEU A 349 -11.26 -11.78 36.28
N MET A 350 -11.01 -10.53 36.66
CA MET A 350 -10.68 -10.17 38.02
C MET A 350 -11.83 -10.53 38.99
N PHE A 351 -13.10 -10.50 38.53
CA PHE A 351 -14.24 -10.94 39.35
C PHE A 351 -14.26 -12.44 39.63
N PHE A 352 -13.86 -13.25 38.65
CA PHE A 352 -13.97 -14.71 38.77
C PHE A 352 -12.69 -15.37 39.28
N LEU A 353 -11.53 -14.84 38.87
CA LEU A 353 -10.21 -15.49 39.10
C LEU A 353 -9.30 -14.70 40.06
N GLY A 354 -9.70 -13.49 40.44
CA GLY A 354 -8.88 -12.56 41.20
C GLY A 354 -7.89 -11.78 40.35
N PHE A 355 -7.42 -10.63 40.87
CA PHE A 355 -6.60 -9.66 40.13
C PHE A 355 -5.32 -10.27 39.52
N ARG A 356 -4.62 -11.07 40.32
CA ARG A 356 -3.33 -11.68 39.93
C ARG A 356 -3.48 -12.65 38.76
N ASN A 357 -4.52 -13.47 38.79
CA ASN A 357 -4.76 -14.48 37.77
C ASN A 357 -5.32 -13.83 36.47
N ALA A 358 -6.15 -12.79 36.61
CA ALA A 358 -6.65 -12.00 35.49
C ALA A 358 -5.54 -11.31 34.70
N LEU A 359 -4.49 -10.82 35.38
CA LEU A 359 -3.33 -10.21 34.73
C LEU A 359 -2.58 -11.17 33.79
N PHE A 360 -2.53 -12.47 34.10
CA PHE A 360 -1.86 -13.45 33.23
C PHE A 360 -2.55 -13.59 31.89
N VAL A 361 -3.89 -13.65 31.90
CA VAL A 361 -4.70 -13.70 30.68
C VAL A 361 -4.61 -12.36 29.93
N GLY A 362 -4.68 -11.25 30.67
CA GLY A 362 -4.55 -9.92 30.08
C GLY A 362 -3.21 -9.72 29.37
N PHE A 363 -2.12 -10.27 29.92
CA PHE A 363 -0.80 -10.19 29.28
C PHE A 363 -0.68 -11.10 28.04
N ALA A 364 -1.44 -12.19 27.97
CA ALA A 364 -1.45 -13.09 26.83
C ALA A 364 -1.96 -12.41 25.54
N ILE A 365 -2.85 -11.41 25.68
CA ILE A 365 -3.42 -10.68 24.53
C ILE A 365 -2.33 -9.93 23.76
N PRO A 366 -1.61 -8.95 24.35
CA PRO A 366 -0.56 -8.24 23.62
C PRO A 366 0.55 -9.19 23.16
N MET A 367 0.84 -10.24 23.93
CA MET A 367 1.82 -11.25 23.56
C MET A 367 1.45 -11.96 22.25
N SER A 368 0.20 -12.40 22.11
CA SER A 368 -0.31 -13.03 20.89
C SER A 368 -0.28 -12.06 19.70
N MET A 369 -0.62 -10.80 19.93
CA MET A 369 -0.59 -9.76 18.90
C MET A 369 0.84 -9.46 18.42
N PHE A 370 1.80 -9.30 19.35
CA PHE A 370 3.20 -9.08 18.96
C PHE A 370 3.81 -10.29 18.25
N MET A 371 3.43 -11.51 18.65
CA MET A 371 3.83 -12.71 17.93
C MET A 371 3.23 -12.73 16.51
N SER A 372 2.01 -12.27 16.34
CA SER A 372 1.38 -12.14 15.02
C SER A 372 2.09 -11.11 14.13
N PHE A 373 2.46 -9.95 14.68
CA PHE A 373 3.27 -8.95 13.94
C PHE A 373 4.63 -9.50 13.52
N MET A 374 5.28 -10.27 14.40
CA MET A 374 6.55 -10.93 14.08
C MET A 374 6.39 -11.90 12.90
N ILE A 375 5.34 -12.72 12.90
CA ILE A 375 5.08 -13.70 11.83
C ILE A 375 4.74 -12.97 10.52
N LEU A 376 3.90 -11.93 10.56
CA LEU A 376 3.58 -11.10 9.39
C LEU A 376 4.85 -10.48 8.79
N GLY A 377 5.73 -9.94 9.65
CA GLY A 377 7.00 -9.37 9.21
C GLY A 377 7.96 -10.39 8.60
N PHE A 378 8.01 -11.60 9.17
CA PHE A 378 8.83 -12.67 8.62
C PHE A 378 8.32 -13.17 7.26
N LEU A 379 7.01 -13.15 7.05
CA LEU A 379 6.38 -13.50 5.78
C LEU A 379 6.41 -12.37 4.74
N GLY A 380 6.91 -11.18 5.10
CA GLY A 380 7.00 -10.02 4.20
C GLY A 380 5.66 -9.31 3.97
N TYR A 381 4.65 -9.55 4.80
CA TYR A 381 3.36 -8.86 4.68
C TYR A 381 3.42 -7.45 5.25
N THR A 382 2.66 -6.53 4.62
CA THR A 382 2.49 -5.16 5.07
C THR A 382 1.29 -5.01 6.01
N ILE A 383 1.29 -3.96 6.84
CA ILE A 383 0.11 -3.56 7.61
C ILE A 383 -0.79 -2.75 6.68
N ASN A 384 -1.81 -3.38 6.13
CA ASN A 384 -2.80 -2.77 5.24
C ASN A 384 -4.21 -2.93 5.80
N ARG A 385 -5.20 -2.34 5.14
CA ARG A 385 -6.61 -2.39 5.57
C ARG A 385 -7.11 -3.81 5.82
N MET A 386 -6.77 -4.77 4.96
CA MET A 386 -7.24 -6.16 5.09
C MET A 386 -6.57 -6.88 6.25
N THR A 387 -5.26 -6.71 6.42
CA THR A 387 -4.53 -7.28 7.57
C THR A 387 -5.00 -6.64 8.89
N LEU A 388 -5.30 -5.33 8.91
CA LEU A 388 -5.85 -4.66 10.09
C LEU A 388 -7.22 -5.19 10.47
N PHE A 389 -8.11 -5.43 9.50
CA PHE A 389 -9.39 -6.09 9.78
C PHE A 389 -9.20 -7.49 10.37
N GLY A 390 -8.29 -8.29 9.82
CA GLY A 390 -7.95 -9.61 10.37
C GLY A 390 -7.43 -9.55 11.81
N LEU A 391 -6.56 -8.57 12.10
CA LEU A 391 -6.02 -8.33 13.44
C LEU A 391 -7.10 -7.90 14.44
N ILE A 392 -7.98 -6.97 14.06
CA ILE A 392 -9.07 -6.47 14.92
C ILE A 392 -10.09 -7.58 15.20
N MET A 393 -10.52 -8.31 14.17
CA MET A 393 -11.43 -9.45 14.34
C MET A 393 -10.79 -10.57 15.17
N GLY A 394 -9.52 -10.88 14.89
CA GLY A 394 -8.76 -11.86 15.65
C GLY A 394 -8.63 -11.50 17.12
N LEU A 395 -8.50 -10.21 17.45
CA LEU A 395 -8.41 -9.73 18.84
C LEU A 395 -9.62 -10.17 19.68
N GLY A 396 -10.83 -10.11 19.11
CA GLY A 396 -12.05 -10.54 19.81
C GLY A 396 -12.08 -12.05 20.12
N MET A 397 -11.44 -12.86 19.28
CA MET A 397 -11.47 -14.33 19.40
C MET A 397 -10.23 -14.91 20.11
N LEU A 398 -9.11 -14.17 20.13
CA LEU A 398 -7.84 -14.70 20.68
C LEU A 398 -7.87 -14.89 22.20
N VAL A 399 -8.77 -14.19 22.89
CA VAL A 399 -8.86 -14.16 24.35
C VAL A 399 -9.35 -15.51 24.90
N ASP A 400 -10.23 -16.18 24.19
CA ASP A 400 -10.90 -17.42 24.66
C ASP A 400 -9.92 -18.53 24.97
N ASN A 401 -8.92 -18.76 24.13
CA ASN A 401 -7.92 -19.80 24.33
C ASN A 401 -7.16 -19.64 25.65
N GLY A 402 -6.80 -18.39 25.98
CA GLY A 402 -6.09 -18.06 27.21
C GLY A 402 -6.93 -18.22 28.47
N ILE A 403 -8.20 -17.80 28.41
CA ILE A 403 -9.15 -17.88 29.52
C ILE A 403 -9.36 -19.33 29.94
N VAL A 404 -9.70 -20.19 28.98
CA VAL A 404 -10.07 -21.59 29.25
C VAL A 404 -8.94 -22.35 29.93
N VAL A 405 -7.68 -22.13 29.53
CA VAL A 405 -6.51 -22.76 30.17
C VAL A 405 -6.35 -22.31 31.63
N VAL A 406 -6.46 -21.02 31.90
CA VAL A 406 -6.27 -20.44 33.22
C VAL A 406 -7.43 -20.80 34.14
N GLU A 407 -8.67 -20.75 33.66
CA GLU A 407 -9.87 -21.09 34.41
C GLU A 407 -9.86 -22.56 34.82
N ASN A 408 -9.56 -23.50 33.90
CA ASN A 408 -9.50 -24.91 34.25
C ASN A 408 -8.41 -25.22 35.27
N ALA A 409 -7.25 -24.60 35.14
CA ALA A 409 -6.18 -24.75 36.15
C ALA A 409 -6.62 -24.22 37.52
N TYR A 410 -7.30 -23.08 37.57
CA TYR A 410 -7.86 -22.50 38.79
C TYR A 410 -8.89 -23.42 39.42
N ARG A 411 -9.82 -23.97 38.61
CA ARG A 411 -10.81 -24.95 39.05
C ARG A 411 -10.18 -26.24 39.62
N LEU A 412 -9.11 -26.75 38.99
CA LEU A 412 -8.40 -27.93 39.46
C LEU A 412 -7.72 -27.68 40.81
N MET A 413 -7.14 -26.50 41.00
CA MET A 413 -6.55 -26.11 42.30
C MET A 413 -7.61 -25.96 43.38
N GLN A 414 -8.73 -25.27 43.07
CA GLN A 414 -9.77 -24.97 44.05
C GLN A 414 -10.58 -26.22 44.48
N LYS A 415 -11.08 -27.02 43.51
CA LYS A 415 -11.98 -28.13 43.80
C LYS A 415 -11.27 -29.44 44.08
N LYS A 416 -10.08 -29.67 43.56
CA LYS A 416 -9.34 -30.95 43.68
C LYS A 416 -8.03 -30.85 44.49
N GLY A 417 -7.67 -29.66 44.98
CA GLY A 417 -6.51 -29.44 45.83
C GLY A 417 -5.14 -29.72 45.17
N PHE A 418 -5.08 -29.71 43.82
CA PHE A 418 -3.81 -29.90 43.10
C PHE A 418 -2.85 -28.74 43.33
N THR A 419 -1.57 -29.06 43.37
CA THR A 419 -0.53 -28.02 43.33
C THR A 419 -0.59 -27.24 42.01
N LYS A 420 -0.10 -26.00 42.00
CA LYS A 420 -0.10 -25.16 40.80
C LYS A 420 0.59 -25.82 39.58
N ILE A 421 1.64 -26.62 39.81
CA ILE A 421 2.36 -27.33 38.74
C ILE A 421 1.52 -28.49 38.20
N GLU A 422 0.91 -29.29 39.08
CA GLU A 422 0.02 -30.39 38.70
C GLU A 422 -1.23 -29.87 37.99
N ALA A 423 -1.84 -28.81 38.52
CA ALA A 423 -3.00 -28.16 37.94
C ALA A 423 -2.70 -27.63 36.54
N ALA A 424 -1.56 -26.98 36.33
CA ALA A 424 -1.14 -26.50 35.01
C ALA A 424 -0.94 -27.66 34.02
N LYS A 425 -0.24 -28.72 34.40
CA LYS A 425 -0.03 -29.89 33.52
C LYS A 425 -1.31 -30.57 33.16
N LYS A 426 -2.20 -30.78 34.14
CA LYS A 426 -3.47 -31.46 33.94
C LYS A 426 -4.48 -30.61 33.16
N SER A 427 -4.54 -29.31 33.46
CA SER A 427 -5.39 -28.36 32.72
C SER A 427 -5.09 -28.39 31.24
N VAL A 428 -3.84 -28.24 30.84
CA VAL A 428 -3.48 -28.26 29.42
C VAL A 428 -3.72 -29.65 28.80
N GLY A 429 -3.45 -30.72 29.55
CA GLY A 429 -3.75 -32.10 29.09
C GLY A 429 -5.22 -32.32 28.76
N GLU A 430 -6.12 -31.77 29.57
CA GLU A 430 -7.58 -31.90 29.39
C GLU A 430 -8.10 -30.99 28.27
N ILE A 431 -7.52 -29.81 28.07
CA ILE A 431 -8.13 -28.74 27.25
C ILE A 431 -7.40 -28.49 25.92
N ALA A 432 -6.12 -28.89 25.78
CA ALA A 432 -5.35 -28.60 24.58
C ALA A 432 -6.04 -29.10 23.29
N PHE A 433 -6.56 -30.33 23.31
CA PHE A 433 -7.23 -30.91 22.15
C PHE A 433 -8.54 -30.18 21.79
N PRO A 434 -9.47 -29.92 22.72
CA PRO A 434 -10.65 -29.09 22.46
C PRO A 434 -10.32 -27.70 21.92
N ILE A 435 -9.32 -27.01 22.47
CA ILE A 435 -8.94 -25.67 22.01
C ILE A 435 -8.34 -25.71 20.61
N ILE A 436 -7.51 -26.69 20.29
CA ILE A 436 -6.94 -26.88 18.95
C ILE A 436 -8.07 -27.08 17.93
N ILE A 437 -9.02 -27.98 18.23
CA ILE A 437 -10.16 -28.24 17.32
C ILE A 437 -11.01 -26.99 17.15
N SER A 438 -11.34 -26.28 18.24
CA SER A 438 -12.12 -25.06 18.19
C SER A 438 -11.41 -24.00 17.32
N THR A 439 -10.10 -23.79 17.51
CA THR A 439 -9.33 -22.84 16.72
C THR A 439 -9.29 -23.23 15.24
N ILE A 440 -9.06 -24.51 14.91
CA ILE A 440 -9.07 -25.00 13.53
C ILE A 440 -10.45 -24.82 12.90
N THR A 441 -11.53 -25.13 13.63
CA THR A 441 -12.91 -24.98 13.14
C THR A 441 -13.22 -23.50 12.86
N THR A 442 -12.76 -22.59 13.73
CA THR A 442 -12.92 -21.14 13.53
C THR A 442 -12.16 -20.69 12.30
N ILE A 443 -10.92 -21.10 12.13
CA ILE A 443 -10.12 -20.79 10.93
C ILE A 443 -10.81 -21.34 9.67
N ALA A 444 -11.26 -22.59 9.71
CA ALA A 444 -11.93 -23.25 8.59
C ALA A 444 -13.19 -22.53 8.10
N ALA A 445 -13.91 -21.84 8.99
CA ALA A 445 -15.07 -21.03 8.63
C ALA A 445 -14.71 -19.83 7.72
N PHE A 446 -13.48 -19.33 7.80
CA PHE A 446 -12.99 -18.20 6.99
C PHE A 446 -12.20 -18.63 5.75
N VAL A 447 -11.78 -19.89 5.65
CA VAL A 447 -11.04 -20.44 4.50
C VAL A 447 -11.75 -20.21 3.16
N PRO A 448 -13.08 -20.33 3.03
CA PRO A 448 -13.76 -20.07 1.75
C PRO A 448 -13.53 -18.68 1.18
N LEU A 449 -13.25 -17.66 2.02
CA LEU A 449 -12.94 -16.32 1.56
C LEU A 449 -11.60 -16.24 0.80
N ALA A 450 -10.67 -17.17 1.08
CA ALA A 450 -9.41 -17.25 0.38
C ALA A 450 -9.51 -17.81 -1.05
N PHE A 451 -10.64 -18.46 -1.37
CA PHE A 451 -10.92 -19.02 -2.70
C PHE A 451 -11.90 -18.17 -3.52
N TRP A 452 -12.14 -16.95 -3.10
CA TRP A 452 -13.00 -16.05 -3.87
C TRP A 452 -12.32 -15.70 -5.20
N PRO A 453 -13.02 -15.83 -6.35
CA PRO A 453 -12.41 -15.56 -7.64
C PRO A 453 -12.20 -14.07 -7.91
N GLY A 454 -11.26 -13.77 -8.81
CA GLY A 454 -10.97 -12.43 -9.30
C GLY A 454 -10.20 -11.55 -8.31
N ILE A 455 -10.10 -10.27 -8.65
CA ILE A 455 -9.29 -9.30 -7.89
C ILE A 455 -9.77 -9.14 -6.44
N ILE A 456 -11.09 -9.17 -6.22
CA ILE A 456 -11.66 -9.09 -4.87
C ILE A 456 -11.16 -10.24 -4.00
N GLY A 457 -11.06 -11.44 -4.56
CA GLY A 457 -10.53 -12.61 -3.86
C GLY A 457 -9.07 -12.44 -3.46
N LYS A 458 -8.25 -11.89 -4.36
CA LYS A 458 -6.84 -11.61 -4.08
C LYS A 458 -6.67 -10.59 -2.93
N PHE A 459 -7.57 -9.60 -2.82
CA PHE A 459 -7.62 -8.70 -1.64
C PHE A 459 -8.09 -9.43 -0.39
N MET A 460 -9.12 -10.26 -0.52
CA MET A 460 -9.75 -10.91 0.63
C MET A 460 -8.89 -12.01 1.26
N VAL A 461 -7.94 -12.59 0.54
CA VAL A 461 -7.01 -13.63 1.06
C VAL A 461 -6.22 -13.14 2.28
N PHE A 462 -5.85 -11.87 2.32
CA PHE A 462 -5.07 -11.31 3.45
C PHE A 462 -5.82 -11.35 4.77
N PHE A 463 -7.16 -11.29 4.74
CA PHE A 463 -7.99 -11.33 5.93
C PHE A 463 -7.98 -12.69 6.65
N PRO A 464 -8.40 -13.83 6.03
CA PRO A 464 -8.36 -15.14 6.68
C PRO A 464 -6.94 -15.59 7.02
N LEU A 465 -5.95 -15.22 6.23
CA LEU A 465 -4.55 -15.51 6.50
C LEU A 465 -4.08 -14.81 7.79
N THR A 466 -4.34 -13.52 7.92
CA THR A 466 -3.99 -12.76 9.12
C THR A 466 -4.74 -13.27 10.34
N LEU A 467 -6.03 -13.58 10.19
CA LEU A 467 -6.83 -14.19 11.24
C LEU A 467 -6.25 -15.53 11.70
N SER A 468 -5.82 -16.36 10.76
CA SER A 468 -5.18 -17.65 11.05
C SER A 468 -3.87 -17.48 11.83
N ILE A 469 -3.06 -16.47 11.47
CA ILE A 469 -1.82 -16.13 12.19
C ILE A 469 -2.14 -15.69 13.62
N VAL A 470 -3.15 -14.84 13.82
CA VAL A 470 -3.55 -14.33 15.13
C VAL A 470 -4.06 -15.45 16.01
N LEU A 471 -4.98 -16.28 15.50
CA LEU A 471 -5.54 -17.40 16.25
C LEU A 471 -4.49 -18.49 16.53
N GLY A 472 -3.60 -18.78 15.58
CA GLY A 472 -2.48 -19.69 15.76
C GLY A 472 -1.49 -19.18 16.82
N SER A 473 -1.17 -17.88 16.80
CA SER A 473 -0.33 -17.24 17.81
C SER A 473 -0.97 -17.32 19.20
N SER A 474 -2.29 -17.04 19.29
CA SER A 474 -3.05 -17.17 20.54
C SER A 474 -3.03 -18.59 21.09
N LEU A 475 -3.20 -19.59 20.23
CA LEU A 475 -3.13 -21.01 20.63
C LEU A 475 -1.76 -21.38 21.21
N ILE A 476 -0.68 -20.94 20.56
CA ILE A 476 0.69 -21.17 21.05
C ILE A 476 0.89 -20.49 22.40
N VAL A 477 0.49 -19.23 22.53
CA VAL A 477 0.60 -18.47 23.78
C VAL A 477 -0.24 -19.11 24.89
N ALA A 478 -1.47 -19.57 24.59
CA ALA A 478 -2.32 -20.22 25.58
C ALA A 478 -1.71 -21.54 26.10
N ILE A 479 -1.21 -22.41 25.21
CA ILE A 479 -0.70 -23.74 25.59
C ILE A 479 0.69 -23.66 26.26
N PHE A 480 1.58 -22.79 25.79
CA PHE A 480 2.95 -22.75 26.29
C PHE A 480 3.15 -21.67 27.35
N PHE A 481 2.68 -20.46 27.07
CA PHE A 481 2.95 -19.32 27.93
C PHE A 481 2.03 -19.27 29.15
N ASN A 482 0.70 -19.33 28.94
CA ASN A 482 -0.23 -19.31 30.07
C ASN A 482 -0.03 -20.48 31.00
N SER A 483 0.28 -21.68 30.47
CA SER A 483 0.57 -22.83 31.31
C SER A 483 1.83 -22.65 32.19
N MET A 484 2.85 -21.98 31.65
CA MET A 484 4.06 -21.64 32.41
C MET A 484 3.77 -20.59 33.49
N LEU A 485 3.02 -19.54 33.15
CA LEU A 485 2.63 -18.50 34.12
C LEU A 485 1.78 -19.08 35.26
N VAL A 486 0.80 -19.93 34.94
CA VAL A 486 -0.02 -20.64 35.92
C VAL A 486 0.86 -21.47 36.87
N SER A 487 1.76 -22.28 36.31
CA SER A 487 2.64 -23.16 37.13
C SER A 487 3.53 -22.37 38.10
N LYS A 488 3.92 -21.15 37.74
CA LYS A 488 4.87 -20.35 38.51
C LYS A 488 4.20 -19.38 39.48
N PHE A 489 3.13 -18.73 39.03
CA PHE A 489 2.59 -17.55 39.70
C PHE A 489 1.15 -17.68 40.19
N MET A 490 0.34 -18.68 39.74
CA MET A 490 -1.06 -18.80 40.13
C MET A 490 -1.22 -18.99 41.65
N LYS A 491 -2.19 -18.32 42.23
CA LYS A 491 -2.62 -18.49 43.61
C LYS A 491 -4.14 -18.51 43.66
N ILE A 492 -4.68 -19.30 44.57
CA ILE A 492 -6.09 -19.22 44.97
C ILE A 492 -6.21 -17.97 45.86
N GLU A 493 -6.97 -17.00 45.44
CA GLU A 493 -7.33 -15.84 46.25
C GLU A 493 -8.71 -16.15 46.86
N ASP A 494 -8.81 -16.16 48.20
CA ASP A 494 -10.10 -16.21 48.87
C ASP A 494 -10.80 -14.84 48.62
N ASN A 495 -11.66 -14.84 47.60
CA ASN A 495 -12.30 -13.63 47.11
C ASN A 495 -13.50 -13.18 47.94
N GLU A 496 -13.27 -12.76 49.16
CA GLU A 496 -14.16 -11.77 49.76
C GLU A 496 -13.61 -10.36 49.46
N LEU A 497 -14.17 -9.73 48.39
CA LEU A 497 -13.92 -8.30 48.11
C LEU A 497 -14.38 -7.47 49.34
N THR A 498 -13.45 -7.28 50.26
CA THR A 498 -13.70 -6.47 51.48
C THR A 498 -14.05 -5.05 51.03
N THR A 499 -15.07 -4.42 51.65
CA THR A 499 -15.50 -3.06 51.33
C THR A 499 -14.34 -2.05 51.30
N ARG A 500 -13.32 -2.32 52.10
CA ARG A 500 -12.10 -1.52 52.22
C ARG A 500 -11.19 -1.63 50.99
N SER A 501 -11.15 -2.79 50.34
CA SER A 501 -10.41 -3.05 49.10
C SER A 501 -11.11 -2.41 47.91
N LEU A 502 -12.45 -2.48 47.85
CA LEU A 502 -13.26 -1.83 46.81
C LEU A 502 -13.10 -0.29 46.89
N TRP A 503 -13.16 0.30 48.05
CA TRP A 503 -12.93 1.73 48.22
C TRP A 503 -11.54 2.18 47.76
N LYS A 504 -10.49 1.42 48.08
CA LYS A 504 -9.13 1.72 47.60
C LYS A 504 -9.02 1.65 46.08
N MET A 505 -9.62 0.63 45.48
CA MET A 505 -9.66 0.48 44.02
C MET A 505 -10.47 1.59 43.34
N THR A 506 -11.63 1.92 43.88
CA THR A 506 -12.48 3.03 43.36
C THR A 506 -11.76 4.36 43.43
N LEU A 507 -11.05 4.63 44.52
CA LEU A 507 -10.25 5.85 44.69
C LEU A 507 -9.09 5.92 43.68
N LEU A 508 -8.43 4.79 43.45
CA LEU A 508 -7.26 4.72 42.53
C LEU A 508 -7.69 4.73 41.06
N LEU A 509 -8.59 3.84 40.66
CA LEU A 509 -9.07 3.75 39.28
C LEU A 509 -10.04 4.88 38.92
N GLY A 510 -10.96 5.23 39.81
CA GLY A 510 -11.91 6.32 39.60
C GLY A 510 -11.25 7.69 39.61
N GLY A 511 -10.26 7.89 40.49
CA GLY A 511 -9.45 9.12 40.52
C GLY A 511 -8.59 9.29 39.27
N LEU A 512 -7.91 8.22 38.84
CA LEU A 512 -7.16 8.20 37.58
C LEU A 512 -8.09 8.36 36.37
N GLY A 513 -9.24 7.70 36.40
CA GLY A 513 -10.25 7.81 35.33
C GLY A 513 -10.80 9.22 35.19
N LEU A 514 -11.09 9.91 36.31
CA LEU A 514 -11.50 11.30 36.30
C LEU A 514 -10.44 12.25 35.73
N ILE A 515 -9.17 12.05 36.08
CA ILE A 515 -8.06 12.86 35.55
C ILE A 515 -7.93 12.65 34.03
N LEU A 516 -8.09 11.40 33.54
CA LEU A 516 -7.96 11.07 32.14
C LEU A 516 -9.14 11.56 31.28
N ILE A 517 -10.35 11.69 31.84
CA ILE A 517 -11.53 12.23 31.11
C ILE A 517 -11.34 13.69 30.71
N PHE A 518 -10.63 14.49 31.52
CA PHE A 518 -10.36 15.89 31.19
C PHE A 518 -9.29 16.08 30.12
N ASN A 519 -8.59 15.01 29.70
CA ASN A 519 -7.66 15.04 28.57
C ASN A 519 -8.38 14.77 27.25
N VAL A 520 -7.84 15.34 26.15
CA VAL A 520 -8.41 15.21 24.80
C VAL A 520 -7.89 13.93 24.15
N GLY A 521 -8.72 13.26 23.33
CA GLY A 521 -8.34 12.09 22.55
C GLY A 521 -8.46 10.73 23.27
N ILE A 522 -7.50 9.84 23.03
CA ILE A 522 -7.48 8.46 23.53
C ILE A 522 -7.63 8.36 25.06
N PHE A 523 -7.03 9.28 25.79
CA PHE A 523 -7.06 9.32 27.27
C PHE A 523 -8.47 9.50 27.82
N ARG A 524 -9.36 10.21 27.13
CA ARG A 524 -10.76 10.39 27.51
C ARG A 524 -11.53 9.05 27.47
N GLY A 525 -11.30 8.23 26.44
CA GLY A 525 -11.90 6.89 26.33
C GLY A 525 -11.44 5.95 27.45
N ILE A 526 -10.15 5.96 27.77
CA ILE A 526 -9.58 5.16 28.88
C ILE A 526 -10.17 5.61 30.20
N GLY A 527 -10.30 6.93 30.42
CA GLY A 527 -10.89 7.48 31.63
C GLY A 527 -12.36 7.08 31.84
N THR A 528 -13.19 7.15 30.80
CA THR A 528 -14.60 6.72 30.86
C THR A 528 -14.72 5.23 31.15
N LEU A 529 -13.87 4.39 30.54
CA LEU A 529 -13.85 2.95 30.77
C LEU A 529 -13.44 2.62 32.21
N MET A 530 -12.45 3.30 32.78
CA MET A 530 -12.05 3.13 34.18
C MET A 530 -13.19 3.47 35.16
N ILE A 531 -13.96 4.52 34.87
CA ILE A 531 -15.11 4.87 35.72
C ILE A 531 -16.22 3.82 35.57
N LEU A 532 -16.47 3.33 34.35
CA LEU A 532 -17.47 2.29 34.09
C LEU A 532 -17.11 0.99 34.81
N ILE A 533 -15.83 0.64 34.86
CA ILE A 533 -15.30 -0.48 35.66
C ILE A 533 -15.58 -0.27 37.15
N CYS A 534 -15.34 0.91 37.69
CA CYS A 534 -15.66 1.20 39.08
C CYS A 534 -17.16 1.02 39.38
N LEU A 535 -18.04 1.49 38.48
CA LEU A 535 -19.49 1.30 38.60
C LEU A 535 -19.90 -0.18 38.54
N LEU A 536 -19.28 -0.97 37.66
CA LEU A 536 -19.51 -2.42 37.57
C LEU A 536 -19.11 -3.13 38.86
N PHE A 537 -17.99 -2.74 39.49
CA PHE A 537 -17.57 -3.31 40.78
C PHE A 537 -18.57 -3.05 41.91
N TRP A 538 -19.13 -1.86 41.97
CA TRP A 538 -20.14 -1.50 42.96
C TRP A 538 -21.46 -2.23 42.70
N SER A 539 -21.88 -2.33 41.43
CA SER A 539 -23.11 -3.03 41.06
C SER A 539 -22.97 -4.54 41.36
N TYR A 540 -21.83 -5.16 41.07
CA TYR A 540 -21.56 -6.56 41.38
C TYR A 540 -21.71 -6.86 42.88
N LYS A 541 -21.12 -6.04 43.74
CA LYS A 541 -21.24 -6.20 45.18
C LYS A 541 -22.69 -6.05 45.67
N PHE A 542 -23.43 -5.12 45.06
CA PHE A 542 -24.84 -4.94 45.37
C PHE A 542 -25.69 -6.14 44.92
N PHE A 543 -25.43 -6.69 43.74
CA PHE A 543 -26.17 -7.83 43.22
C PHE A 543 -25.85 -9.13 43.98
N ILE A 544 -24.60 -9.44 44.25
CA ILE A 544 -24.23 -10.67 44.99
C ILE A 544 -24.80 -10.64 46.41
N LYS A 545 -24.78 -9.51 47.08
CA LYS A 545 -25.37 -9.38 48.43
C LYS A 545 -26.87 -9.61 48.44
N ASN A 546 -27.56 -9.27 47.35
CA ASN A 546 -29.00 -9.48 47.22
C ASN A 546 -29.37 -10.86 46.66
N TRP A 547 -28.54 -11.44 45.76
CA TRP A 547 -28.83 -12.77 45.19
C TRP A 547 -28.48 -13.91 46.15
N ALA A 548 -27.52 -13.75 47.04
CA ALA A 548 -27.24 -14.74 48.11
C ALA A 548 -28.35 -14.81 49.18
N LYS A 549 -29.39 -13.96 49.06
CA LYS A 549 -30.58 -13.99 49.88
C LYS A 549 -31.79 -14.67 49.21
N PHE A 550 -31.71 -14.96 47.93
CA PHE A 550 -32.64 -15.80 47.15
C PHE A 550 -32.03 -17.17 46.90
#